data_bc208e4200e152be2dd53ee125c5d42f
#
_entry.id   bc208e4200e152be2dd53ee125c5d42f
#
_cell.length_a   1.000
_cell.length_b   1.000
_cell.length_c   1.000
_cell.angle_alpha   90.00
_cell.angle_beta   90.00
_cell.angle_gamma   90.00
#
_symmetry.space_group_name_H-M   'P 1'
#
loop_
_entity.id
_entity.type
_entity.pdbx_description
1 polymer ?
#
loop_
_entity_poly.entity_id
_entity_poly.type
_entity_poly.pdbx_seq_one_letter_code
_entity_poly.pdbx_strand_id
1 'polypeptide(L)'
;VFDEYDAGRPDVMFVIQRILELEGKLTLLEQNRVITPHPAFRLFCTTNTIGLGDTSGMYHGTQQINQGQMDRWNIVSTLNYLSEKQELNIVSSKAKNFLKKYQKEKIALMINLANLTRTGFKNGDISTVMSPRTVITWAENALIFNDIEYAFKVTFLNKCDEAERPIIAEYYQRCFALELPSAWVNIINDTSNIIN
;
A
#
# COMPACT_ATOMS: atom_id res chain seq x y z
N VAL A 1 -19.80 -0.78 2.36
CA VAL A 1 -18.43 -0.31 2.67
C VAL A 1 -18.08 0.78 1.71
N PHE A 2 -17.53 1.90 2.20
CA PHE A 2 -16.87 2.93 1.39
C PHE A 2 -15.37 2.75 1.50
N ASP A 3 -14.73 2.49 0.39
CA ASP A 3 -13.28 2.39 0.32
C ASP A 3 -12.69 3.75 -0.03
N GLU A 4 -11.56 4.10 0.58
CA GLU A 4 -10.88 5.39 0.40
C GLU A 4 -11.80 6.61 0.62
N TYR A 5 -12.52 6.61 1.74
CA TYR A 5 -13.50 7.65 2.09
C TYR A 5 -12.88 9.07 2.11
N ASP A 6 -11.61 9.20 2.49
CA ASP A 6 -10.85 10.45 2.51
C ASP A 6 -10.41 10.94 1.12
N ALA A 7 -10.49 10.11 0.08
CA ALA A 7 -10.27 10.49 -1.32
C ALA A 7 -11.59 10.79 -2.07
N GLY A 8 -12.73 10.67 -1.40
CA GLY A 8 -14.04 10.90 -1.98
C GLY A 8 -14.33 12.39 -2.29
N ARG A 9 -15.16 12.61 -3.29
CA ARG A 9 -15.62 13.97 -3.62
C ARG A 9 -16.47 14.55 -2.46
N PRO A 10 -16.22 15.79 -2.03
CA PRO A 10 -16.93 16.40 -0.88
C PRO A 10 -18.45 16.40 -1.02
N ASP A 11 -18.98 16.68 -2.21
CA ASP A 11 -20.42 16.68 -2.50
C ASP A 11 -21.08 15.31 -2.24
N VAL A 12 -20.39 14.21 -2.65
CA VAL A 12 -20.85 12.85 -2.38
C VAL A 12 -20.76 12.53 -0.88
N MET A 13 -19.67 12.97 -0.23
CA MET A 13 -19.46 12.73 1.20
C MET A 13 -20.55 13.39 2.05
N PHE A 14 -21.06 14.56 1.67
CA PHE A 14 -22.20 15.21 2.36
C PHE A 14 -23.49 14.39 2.27
N VAL A 15 -23.74 13.72 1.15
CA VAL A 15 -24.91 12.83 1.01
C VAL A 15 -24.78 11.63 1.95
N ILE A 16 -23.57 11.03 2.01
CA ILE A 16 -23.28 9.89 2.88
C ILE A 16 -23.36 10.27 4.36
N GLN A 17 -22.93 11.47 4.71
CA GLN A 17 -22.98 11.98 6.08
C GLN A 17 -24.39 11.91 6.68
N ARG A 18 -25.43 12.14 5.88
CA ARG A 18 -26.83 12.04 6.35
C ARG A 18 -27.22 10.62 6.78
N ILE A 19 -26.60 9.59 6.22
CA ILE A 19 -26.86 8.20 6.60
C ILE A 19 -26.23 7.87 7.97
N LEU A 20 -25.21 8.61 8.39
CA LEU A 20 -24.51 8.44 9.66
C LEU A 20 -25.22 9.11 10.84
N GLU A 21 -26.27 9.89 10.61
CA GLU A 21 -27.06 10.52 11.68
C GLU A 21 -27.99 9.51 12.36
N LEU A 22 -28.42 9.81 13.59
CA LEU A 22 -29.27 8.93 14.41
C LEU A 22 -30.55 8.48 13.69
N GLU A 23 -31.18 9.38 12.93
CA GLU A 23 -32.35 9.08 12.07
C GLU A 23 -31.93 9.14 10.60
N GLY A 24 -30.77 8.60 10.28
CA GLY A 24 -30.15 8.73 8.97
C GLY A 24 -31.06 8.21 7.86
N LYS A 25 -31.24 9.04 6.82
CA LYS A 25 -32.01 8.71 5.61
C LYS A 25 -31.23 9.15 4.39
N LEU A 26 -31.30 8.35 3.34
CA LEU A 26 -30.71 8.71 2.04
C LEU A 26 -31.81 9.30 1.14
N THR A 27 -31.64 10.56 0.75
CA THR A 27 -32.54 11.22 -0.21
C THR A 27 -31.93 11.16 -1.60
N LEU A 28 -32.62 10.49 -2.50
CA LEU A 28 -32.29 10.43 -3.93
C LEU A 28 -33.13 11.49 -4.64
N LEU A 29 -32.56 12.69 -4.83
CA LEU A 29 -33.25 13.84 -5.40
C LEU A 29 -33.80 13.58 -6.81
N GLU A 30 -32.98 12.93 -7.68
CA GLU A 30 -33.36 12.61 -9.05
C GLU A 30 -34.55 11.64 -9.13
N GLN A 31 -34.73 10.80 -8.13
CA GLN A 31 -35.81 9.81 -8.06
C GLN A 31 -36.96 10.26 -7.16
N ASN A 32 -36.88 11.45 -6.54
CA ASN A 32 -37.81 11.93 -5.52
C ASN A 32 -38.12 10.85 -4.46
N ARG A 33 -37.09 10.15 -4.01
CA ARG A 33 -37.21 9.00 -3.12
C ARG A 33 -36.36 9.18 -1.88
N VAL A 34 -36.95 8.87 -0.72
CA VAL A 34 -36.26 8.79 0.56
C VAL A 34 -36.11 7.33 0.95
N ILE A 35 -34.89 6.89 1.22
CA ILE A 35 -34.57 5.54 1.66
C ILE A 35 -34.25 5.56 3.13
N THR A 36 -34.95 4.77 3.91
CA THR A 36 -34.65 4.54 5.32
C THR A 36 -33.81 3.27 5.43
N PRO A 37 -32.65 3.32 6.09
CA PRO A 37 -31.82 2.14 6.27
C PRO A 37 -32.54 1.06 7.10
N HIS A 38 -32.28 -0.20 6.78
CA HIS A 38 -32.77 -1.32 7.58
C HIS A 38 -32.16 -1.29 9.00
N PRO A 39 -32.86 -1.72 10.06
CA PRO A 39 -32.31 -1.70 11.43
C PRO A 39 -30.97 -2.44 11.61
N ALA A 40 -30.71 -3.45 10.79
CA ALA A 40 -29.43 -4.17 10.76
C ALA A 40 -28.37 -3.53 9.85
N PHE A 41 -28.67 -2.35 9.24
CA PHE A 41 -27.69 -1.66 8.41
C PHE A 41 -26.48 -1.23 9.24
N ARG A 42 -25.28 -1.44 8.69
CA ARG A 42 -24.02 -0.97 9.26
C ARG A 42 -23.18 -0.38 8.13
N LEU A 43 -22.59 0.75 8.39
CA LEU A 43 -21.71 1.44 7.45
C LEU A 43 -20.26 1.31 7.92
N PHE A 44 -19.39 0.96 7.00
CA PHE A 44 -17.95 0.88 7.20
C PHE A 44 -17.25 1.73 6.16
N CYS A 45 -16.14 2.34 6.52
CA CYS A 45 -15.25 2.97 5.54
C CYS A 45 -13.79 2.61 5.83
N THR A 46 -12.96 2.73 4.80
CA THR A 46 -11.50 2.74 4.92
C THR A 46 -10.98 4.12 4.56
N THR A 47 -9.86 4.49 5.15
CA THR A 47 -9.14 5.73 4.84
C THR A 47 -7.64 5.45 4.87
N ASN A 48 -6.88 6.17 4.07
CA ASN A 48 -5.42 6.13 4.10
C ASN A 48 -4.85 7.12 5.12
N THR A 49 -5.62 8.13 5.49
CA THR A 49 -5.30 9.10 6.53
C THR A 49 -6.34 9.03 7.64
N ILE A 50 -6.07 9.62 8.79
CA ILE A 50 -7.05 9.73 9.88
C ILE A 50 -8.01 10.93 9.67
N GLY A 51 -8.23 11.33 8.43
CA GLY A 51 -9.08 12.47 8.09
C GLY A 51 -8.39 13.84 8.20
N LEU A 52 -7.10 13.89 8.46
CA LEU A 52 -6.31 15.12 8.54
C LEU A 52 -5.69 15.55 7.19
N GLY A 53 -5.94 14.79 6.14
CA GLY A 53 -5.28 14.93 4.85
C GLY A 53 -3.87 14.34 4.85
N ASP A 54 -3.22 14.38 3.70
CA ASP A 54 -1.88 13.84 3.53
C ASP A 54 -0.82 14.82 4.03
N THR A 55 -0.21 14.51 5.16
CA THR A 55 0.94 15.24 5.71
C THR A 55 2.28 14.61 5.33
N SER A 56 2.25 13.41 4.78
CA SER A 56 3.44 12.62 4.45
C SER A 56 3.86 12.68 2.98
N GLY A 57 2.99 13.17 2.10
CA GLY A 57 3.18 13.12 0.65
C GLY A 57 2.93 11.77 0.02
N MET A 58 2.51 10.76 0.80
CA MET A 58 2.27 9.39 0.30
C MET A 58 0.88 9.17 -0.29
N TYR A 59 -0.09 9.96 0.15
CA TYR A 59 -1.51 9.77 -0.16
C TYR A 59 -2.08 10.98 -0.88
N HIS A 60 -1.42 11.41 -1.96
CA HIS A 60 -1.90 12.52 -2.79
C HIS A 60 -3.35 12.30 -3.24
N GLY A 61 -4.14 13.34 -3.12
CA GLY A 61 -5.57 13.28 -3.45
C GLY A 61 -6.48 12.99 -2.26
N THR A 62 -5.95 12.65 -1.09
CA THR A 62 -6.75 12.62 0.14
C THR A 62 -7.04 14.03 0.62
N GLN A 63 -8.25 14.23 1.13
CA GLN A 63 -8.73 15.53 1.61
C GLN A 63 -8.87 15.52 3.13
N GLN A 64 -8.82 16.71 3.72
CA GLN A 64 -9.20 16.85 5.12
C GLN A 64 -10.69 16.60 5.28
N ILE A 65 -11.03 15.69 6.16
CA ILE A 65 -12.42 15.42 6.53
C ILE A 65 -12.82 16.44 7.58
N ASN A 66 -13.97 17.06 7.38
CA ASN A 66 -14.53 18.01 8.35
C ASN A 66 -14.73 17.33 9.72
N GLN A 67 -14.41 18.04 10.81
CA GLN A 67 -14.56 17.53 12.18
C GLN A 67 -15.97 17.00 12.45
N GLY A 68 -17.01 17.66 11.97
CA GLY A 68 -18.38 17.20 12.11
C GLY A 68 -18.67 15.89 11.36
N GLN A 69 -17.97 15.60 10.27
CA GLN A 69 -18.06 14.31 9.58
C GLN A 69 -17.32 13.21 10.36
N MET A 70 -16.16 13.54 10.93
CA MET A 70 -15.42 12.60 11.76
C MET A 70 -16.17 12.20 13.02
N ASP A 71 -16.84 13.13 13.66
CA ASP A 71 -17.63 12.92 14.89
C ASP A 71 -18.80 11.93 14.68
N ARG A 72 -19.26 11.76 13.46
CA ARG A 72 -20.34 10.81 13.13
C ARG A 72 -19.88 9.35 13.03
N TRP A 73 -18.58 9.11 12.96
CA TRP A 73 -18.02 7.77 12.99
C TRP A 73 -17.83 7.31 14.43
N ASN A 74 -18.71 6.42 14.90
CA ASN A 74 -18.73 5.98 16.29
C ASN A 74 -17.51 5.16 16.71
N ILE A 75 -16.88 4.47 15.75
CA ILE A 75 -15.72 3.61 16.00
C ILE A 75 -14.67 3.90 14.92
N VAL A 76 -13.50 4.31 15.37
CA VAL A 76 -12.31 4.50 14.53
C VAL A 76 -11.22 3.55 15.03
N SER A 77 -10.67 2.74 14.13
CA SER A 77 -9.60 1.79 14.43
C SER A 77 -8.46 1.96 13.46
N THR A 78 -7.25 2.04 13.98
CA THR A 78 -6.04 2.13 13.16
C THR A 78 -5.50 0.73 12.89
N LEU A 79 -5.24 0.43 11.62
CA LEU A 79 -4.59 -0.80 11.19
C LEU A 79 -3.13 -0.51 10.84
N ASN A 80 -2.24 -1.30 11.40
CA ASN A 80 -0.81 -1.28 11.10
C ASN A 80 -0.41 -2.53 10.31
N TYR A 81 0.86 -2.58 9.91
CA TYR A 81 1.41 -3.79 9.30
C TYR A 81 1.27 -5.00 10.23
N LEU A 82 1.07 -6.15 9.63
CA LEU A 82 0.96 -7.43 10.31
C LEU A 82 2.31 -7.82 10.94
N SER A 83 2.26 -8.73 11.92
CA SER A 83 3.48 -9.39 12.38
C SER A 83 4.09 -10.24 11.25
N GLU A 84 5.41 -10.42 11.25
CA GLU A 84 6.12 -11.22 10.23
C GLU A 84 5.51 -12.62 10.04
N LYS A 85 5.13 -13.27 11.14
CA LYS A 85 4.49 -14.59 11.10
C LYS A 85 3.15 -14.57 10.38
N GLN A 86 2.34 -13.55 10.61
CA GLN A 86 1.04 -13.39 9.95
C GLN A 86 1.24 -13.05 8.47
N GLU A 87 2.15 -12.15 8.15
CA GLU A 87 2.46 -11.78 6.77
C GLU A 87 3.03 -12.98 6.00
N LEU A 88 3.93 -13.76 6.61
CA LEU A 88 4.46 -14.99 6.02
C LEU A 88 3.36 -16.00 5.68
N ASN A 89 2.37 -16.17 6.56
CA ASN A 89 1.24 -17.06 6.31
C ASN A 89 0.38 -16.55 5.15
N ILE A 90 0.11 -15.25 5.08
CA ILE A 90 -0.70 -14.64 4.01
C ILE A 90 0.03 -14.75 2.68
N VAL A 91 1.30 -14.33 2.59
CA VAL A 91 2.08 -14.40 1.36
C VAL A 91 2.20 -15.85 0.89
N SER A 92 2.51 -16.78 1.80
CA SER A 92 2.58 -18.22 1.49
C SER A 92 1.26 -18.78 0.96
N SER A 93 0.13 -18.36 1.51
CA SER A 93 -1.19 -18.81 1.06
C SER A 93 -1.60 -18.26 -0.30
N LYS A 94 -1.16 -17.04 -0.62
CA LYS A 94 -1.43 -16.39 -1.91
C LYS A 94 -0.45 -16.83 -2.99
N ALA A 95 0.84 -16.91 -2.69
CA ALA A 95 1.90 -17.32 -3.61
C ALA A 95 2.17 -18.84 -3.58
N LYS A 96 1.12 -19.68 -3.59
CA LYS A 96 1.26 -21.15 -3.53
C LYS A 96 2.16 -21.75 -4.60
N ASN A 97 2.12 -21.22 -5.81
CA ASN A 97 2.94 -21.69 -6.90
C ASN A 97 4.42 -21.34 -6.70
N PHE A 98 4.73 -20.24 -6.03
CA PHE A 98 6.09 -19.89 -5.63
C PHE A 98 6.68 -20.98 -4.73
N LEU A 99 5.92 -21.46 -3.76
CA LEU A 99 6.36 -22.50 -2.83
C LEU A 99 6.57 -23.88 -3.47
N LYS A 100 6.03 -24.12 -4.68
CA LYS A 100 6.33 -25.35 -5.45
C LYS A 100 7.74 -25.33 -6.04
N LYS A 101 8.30 -24.14 -6.25
CA LYS A 101 9.60 -23.95 -6.89
C LYS A 101 10.68 -23.45 -5.94
N TYR A 102 10.32 -22.55 -5.03
CA TYR A 102 11.22 -21.92 -4.09
C TYR A 102 10.85 -22.29 -2.65
N GLN A 103 11.85 -22.32 -1.78
CA GLN A 103 11.65 -22.61 -0.36
C GLN A 103 10.94 -21.44 0.36
N LYS A 104 10.25 -21.76 1.45
CA LYS A 104 9.50 -20.78 2.27
C LYS A 104 10.41 -19.70 2.86
N GLU A 105 11.67 -20.02 3.10
CA GLU A 105 12.71 -19.12 3.58
C GLU A 105 12.90 -17.92 2.65
N LYS A 106 12.72 -18.09 1.33
CA LYS A 106 12.80 -16.99 0.37
C LYS A 106 11.68 -15.95 0.61
N ILE A 107 10.47 -16.41 0.95
CA ILE A 107 9.38 -15.49 1.33
C ILE A 107 9.74 -14.74 2.63
N ALA A 108 10.36 -15.41 3.59
CA ALA A 108 10.80 -14.75 4.83
C ALA A 108 11.84 -13.65 4.53
N LEU A 109 12.81 -13.92 3.63
CA LEU A 109 13.77 -12.89 3.20
C LEU A 109 13.09 -11.71 2.50
N MET A 110 12.09 -11.96 1.65
CA MET A 110 11.29 -10.90 1.01
C MET A 110 10.56 -10.04 2.03
N ILE A 111 9.97 -10.64 3.07
CA ILE A 111 9.30 -9.92 4.15
C ILE A 111 10.29 -9.12 5.00
N ASN A 112 11.46 -9.69 5.29
CA ASN A 112 12.52 -8.97 6.00
C ASN A 112 12.95 -7.71 5.24
N LEU A 113 13.12 -7.81 3.92
CA LEU A 113 13.40 -6.66 3.08
C LEU A 113 12.26 -5.65 3.13
N ALA A 114 11.00 -6.09 3.05
CA ALA A 114 9.85 -5.21 3.20
C ALA A 114 9.86 -4.47 4.56
N ASN A 115 10.25 -5.14 5.64
CA ASN A 115 10.37 -4.53 6.96
C ASN A 115 11.50 -3.49 7.02
N LEU A 116 12.62 -3.73 6.32
CA LEU A 116 13.68 -2.72 6.20
C LEU A 116 13.19 -1.48 5.46
N THR A 117 12.44 -1.62 4.36
CA THR A 117 11.87 -0.47 3.65
C THR A 117 10.87 0.30 4.52
N ARG A 118 10.04 -0.39 5.31
CA ARG A 118 9.09 0.23 6.26
C ARG A 118 9.81 1.00 7.37
N THR A 119 10.92 0.48 7.83
CA THR A 119 11.77 1.14 8.84
C THR A 119 12.50 2.34 8.26
N GLY A 120 13.12 2.20 7.09
CA GLY A 120 13.77 3.30 6.38
C GLY A 120 12.80 4.43 6.06
N PHE A 121 11.57 4.10 5.65
CA PHE A 121 10.51 5.10 5.46
C PHE A 121 10.18 5.86 6.76
N LYS A 122 10.01 5.16 7.88
CA LYS A 122 9.73 5.81 9.18
C LYS A 122 10.87 6.72 9.63
N ASN A 123 12.09 6.38 9.28
CA ASN A 123 13.29 7.16 9.61
C ASN A 123 13.50 8.34 8.64
N GLY A 124 12.78 8.39 7.51
CA GLY A 124 12.99 9.38 6.46
C GLY A 124 14.16 9.07 5.52
N ASP A 125 14.68 7.84 5.53
CA ASP A 125 15.80 7.42 4.68
C ASP A 125 15.36 7.19 3.23
N ILE A 126 14.10 6.76 3.06
CA ILE A 126 13.45 6.49 1.76
C ILE A 126 12.00 6.94 1.78
N SER A 127 11.44 7.27 0.62
CA SER A 127 10.04 7.66 0.44
C SER A 127 9.14 6.51 -0.01
N THR A 128 9.73 5.45 -0.54
CA THR A 128 9.01 4.30 -1.09
C THR A 128 8.98 3.14 -0.10
N VAL A 129 7.79 2.56 0.11
CA VAL A 129 7.58 1.48 1.08
C VAL A 129 7.00 0.23 0.43
N MET A 130 7.46 -0.95 0.87
CA MET A 130 6.95 -2.22 0.38
C MET A 130 5.78 -2.71 1.25
N SER A 131 4.60 -2.80 0.64
CA SER A 131 3.41 -3.37 1.27
C SER A 131 3.39 -4.91 1.16
N PRO A 132 2.54 -5.61 1.95
CA PRO A 132 2.34 -7.05 1.78
C PRO A 132 1.86 -7.43 0.36
N ARG A 133 1.09 -6.57 -0.30
CA ARG A 133 0.68 -6.74 -1.71
C ARG A 133 1.90 -6.76 -2.63
N THR A 134 2.86 -5.89 -2.40
CA THR A 134 4.10 -5.83 -3.19
C THR A 134 4.91 -7.12 -3.02
N VAL A 135 4.99 -7.68 -1.81
CA VAL A 135 5.68 -8.96 -1.57
C VAL A 135 5.00 -10.11 -2.31
N ILE A 136 3.67 -10.17 -2.32
CA ILE A 136 2.90 -11.17 -3.08
C ILE A 136 3.19 -11.04 -4.58
N THR A 137 3.09 -9.82 -5.12
CA THR A 137 3.37 -9.56 -6.55
C THR A 137 4.82 -9.89 -6.91
N TRP A 138 5.78 -9.61 -6.03
CA TRP A 138 7.17 -10.00 -6.25
C TRP A 138 7.33 -11.51 -6.35
N ALA A 139 6.71 -12.28 -5.44
CA ALA A 139 6.73 -13.74 -5.50
C ALA A 139 6.08 -14.29 -6.78
N GLU A 140 4.98 -13.68 -7.25
CA GLU A 140 4.33 -14.05 -8.50
C GLU A 140 5.21 -13.73 -9.73
N ASN A 141 5.80 -12.54 -9.77
CA ASN A 141 6.71 -12.13 -10.85
C ASN A 141 7.98 -12.98 -10.89
N ALA A 142 8.49 -13.44 -9.73
CA ALA A 142 9.63 -14.35 -9.68
C ALA A 142 9.36 -15.69 -10.38
N LEU A 143 8.10 -16.12 -10.43
CA LEU A 143 7.71 -17.29 -11.23
C LEU A 143 7.66 -16.99 -12.72
N ILE A 144 7.13 -15.81 -13.10
CA ILE A 144 7.02 -15.39 -14.50
C ILE A 144 8.40 -15.27 -15.13
N PHE A 145 9.31 -14.56 -14.45
CA PHE A 145 10.66 -14.30 -14.95
C PHE A 145 11.65 -15.43 -14.63
N ASN A 146 11.26 -16.37 -13.79
CA ASN A 146 12.14 -17.42 -13.28
C ASN A 146 13.40 -16.89 -12.55
N ASP A 147 13.30 -15.69 -12.01
CA ASP A 147 14.38 -14.93 -11.40
C ASP A 147 13.82 -14.02 -10.28
N ILE A 148 14.28 -14.25 -9.04
CA ILE A 148 13.83 -13.49 -7.87
C ILE A 148 14.37 -12.06 -7.89
N GLU A 149 15.61 -11.90 -8.35
CA GLU A 149 16.31 -10.61 -8.38
C GLU A 149 15.72 -9.70 -9.45
N TYR A 150 15.57 -10.21 -10.67
CA TYR A 150 14.92 -9.44 -11.75
C TYR A 150 13.47 -9.10 -11.41
N ALA A 151 12.74 -10.03 -10.80
CA ALA A 151 11.40 -9.78 -10.32
C ALA A 151 11.36 -8.67 -9.26
N PHE A 152 12.34 -8.61 -8.36
CA PHE A 152 12.48 -7.50 -7.41
C PHE A 152 12.66 -6.16 -8.12
N LYS A 153 13.57 -6.11 -9.10
CA LYS A 153 13.80 -4.90 -9.91
C LYS A 153 12.50 -4.36 -10.49
N VAL A 154 11.77 -5.20 -11.24
CA VAL A 154 10.56 -4.76 -11.97
C VAL A 154 9.35 -4.55 -11.06
N THR A 155 9.30 -5.21 -9.90
CA THR A 155 8.18 -5.06 -8.97
C THR A 155 8.34 -3.87 -8.05
N PHE A 156 9.55 -3.57 -7.59
CA PHE A 156 9.79 -2.58 -6.56
C PHE A 156 10.87 -1.56 -6.92
N LEU A 157 12.10 -1.99 -7.23
CA LEU A 157 13.23 -1.06 -7.42
C LEU A 157 12.97 0.02 -8.47
N ASN A 158 12.33 -0.34 -9.58
CA ASN A 158 12.00 0.59 -10.67
C ASN A 158 10.94 1.65 -10.27
N LYS A 159 10.25 1.48 -9.16
CA LYS A 159 9.28 2.44 -8.61
C LYS A 159 9.91 3.41 -7.62
N CYS A 160 11.15 3.13 -7.21
CA CYS A 160 11.86 3.93 -6.23
C CYS A 160 12.58 5.08 -6.91
N ASP A 161 12.67 6.20 -6.21
CA ASP A 161 13.52 7.32 -6.64
C ASP A 161 14.96 6.84 -6.85
N GLU A 162 15.63 7.38 -7.86
CA GLU A 162 16.99 6.98 -8.20
C GLU A 162 17.97 7.21 -7.04
N ALA A 163 17.78 8.30 -6.28
CA ALA A 163 18.61 8.61 -5.13
C ALA A 163 18.45 7.59 -3.98
N GLU A 164 17.32 6.89 -3.90
CA GLU A 164 17.04 5.89 -2.85
C GLU A 164 17.54 4.48 -3.23
N ARG A 165 17.75 4.20 -4.52
CA ARG A 165 18.15 2.86 -5.00
C ARG A 165 19.39 2.30 -4.35
N PRO A 166 20.46 3.06 -4.05
CA PRO A 166 21.61 2.54 -3.31
C PRO A 166 21.26 2.00 -1.92
N ILE A 167 20.40 2.71 -1.19
CA ILE A 167 19.93 2.28 0.15
C ILE A 167 19.11 0.99 0.04
N ILE A 168 18.23 0.93 -0.96
CA ILE A 168 17.39 -0.25 -1.22
C ILE A 168 18.23 -1.44 -1.66
N ALA A 169 19.28 -1.22 -2.46
CA ALA A 169 20.24 -2.25 -2.84
C ALA A 169 21.00 -2.81 -1.62
N GLU A 170 21.37 -1.95 -0.67
CA GLU A 170 21.97 -2.39 0.60
C GLU A 170 20.98 -3.24 1.41
N TYR A 171 19.69 -2.85 1.49
CA TYR A 171 18.67 -3.68 2.15
C TYR A 171 18.53 -5.05 1.48
N TYR A 172 18.56 -5.08 0.14
CA TYR A 172 18.53 -6.34 -0.62
C TYR A 172 19.74 -7.22 -0.28
N GLN A 173 20.95 -6.66 -0.31
CA GLN A 173 22.19 -7.37 0.02
C GLN A 173 22.16 -7.92 1.46
N ARG A 174 21.67 -7.16 2.42
CA ARG A 174 21.53 -7.61 3.81
C ARG A 174 20.61 -8.84 3.95
N CYS A 175 19.52 -8.88 3.17
CA CYS A 175 18.55 -9.97 3.25
C CYS A 175 18.94 -11.19 2.43
N PHE A 176 19.45 -10.99 1.21
CA PHE A 176 19.69 -12.07 0.25
C PHE A 176 21.16 -12.47 0.14
N ALA A 177 22.08 -11.71 0.76
CA ALA A 177 23.53 -11.87 0.61
C ALA A 177 24.01 -11.81 -0.85
N LEU A 178 23.30 -11.05 -1.69
CA LEU A 178 23.57 -10.84 -3.12
C LEU A 178 23.56 -9.35 -3.42
N GLU A 179 24.50 -8.90 -4.24
CA GLU A 179 24.53 -7.52 -4.72
C GLU A 179 23.68 -7.39 -5.98
N LEU A 180 22.87 -6.32 -6.04
CA LEU A 180 22.14 -5.98 -7.26
C LEU A 180 23.12 -5.44 -8.32
N PRO A 181 22.91 -5.73 -9.62
CA PRO A 181 23.71 -5.15 -10.68
C PRO A 181 23.81 -3.63 -10.60
N SER A 182 25.01 -3.09 -10.68
CA SER A 182 25.27 -1.64 -10.56
C SER A 182 24.47 -0.81 -11.58
N ALA A 183 24.23 -1.34 -12.78
CA ALA A 183 23.42 -0.71 -13.81
C ALA A 183 21.93 -0.58 -13.42
N TRP A 184 21.45 -1.29 -12.41
CA TRP A 184 20.07 -1.15 -11.90
C TRP A 184 19.97 -0.11 -10.79
N VAL A 185 21.08 0.15 -10.12
CA VAL A 185 21.17 1.03 -8.96
C VAL A 185 21.56 2.46 -9.40
N ASN A 186 22.53 2.59 -10.30
CA ASN A 186 23.12 3.87 -10.73
C ASN A 186 22.71 4.20 -12.18
N ILE A 187 21.46 4.65 -12.40
CA ILE A 187 20.98 5.00 -13.75
C ILE A 187 21.68 6.26 -14.29
N ILE A 188 22.14 7.16 -13.42
CA ILE A 188 22.72 8.47 -13.79
C ILE A 188 24.04 8.35 -14.60
N ASN A 189 24.71 7.21 -14.56
CA ASN A 189 26.02 7.05 -15.24
C ASN A 189 25.94 6.48 -16.67
N ASP A 190 24.74 6.17 -17.19
CA ASP A 190 24.63 5.47 -18.49
C ASP A 190 24.17 6.38 -19.66
N THR A 191 24.03 7.68 -19.43
CA THR A 191 23.67 8.63 -20.50
C THR A 191 24.83 8.98 -21.44
N SER A 192 26.03 8.45 -21.23
CA SER A 192 27.18 8.67 -22.13
C SER A 192 27.18 7.79 -23.39
N ASN A 193 26.25 6.83 -23.53
CA ASN A 193 26.21 5.90 -24.67
C ASN A 193 25.00 6.04 -25.61
N ILE A 194 24.19 7.10 -25.50
CA ILE A 194 23.03 7.32 -26.40
C ILE A 194 23.27 8.36 -27.49
N ILE A 195 24.50 8.87 -27.64
CA ILE A 195 24.84 9.75 -28.75
C ILE A 195 26.05 9.14 -29.47
N ASN A 196 25.77 8.21 -30.38
CA ASN A 196 26.53 7.95 -31.62
C ASN A 196 25.62 7.21 -32.61
#